data_9086da7bb0f11b21de8315a2ee3ce5ac
#
_entry.id   9086da7bb0f11b21de8315a2ee3ce5ac
#
_cell.length_a   1.000
_cell.length_b   1.000
_cell.length_c   1.000
_cell.angle_alpha   90.00
_cell.angle_beta   90.00
_cell.angle_gamma   90.00
#
_symmetry.space_group_name_H-M   'P 1'
#
loop_
_entity.id
_entity.type
_entity.pdbx_description
1 polymer ?
#
loop_
_entity_poly.entity_id
_entity_poly.type
_entity_poly.pdbx_seq_one_letter_code
_entity_poly.pdbx_strand_id
1 'polypeptide(L)'
;MKKFIGVCMLGLFFLLMSAVSGWAGPRVAVMDFKNQTQYGGWRLGSGAADILTTELVKTGKFDMFEREKLNTVIKEQNLGASGRVDPSSAARIGKIIGVNFIITGAVTEYGQSRSGGGGGGVNVGKVGYHSAVDIRMVNATTGKIVFADTASHSKSSVKVKVFGFGGGESFNEKLATETMREAIKKVAAKMDPTEFKTSGNRKPAATAAKAAKPAGKAVVADVDGNTITLNKGKNASFKNGQTVTISRKGKVIKDPSTGKVLKIKYKTVGKIKLTEVEEAYSEGTVTSGSGFKIGDIIR
;
A
#
# COMPACT_ATOMS: atom_id res chain seq x y z
N MET A 1 -51.70 -39.78 20.42
CA MET A 1 -51.41 -38.82 19.32
C MET A 1 -50.97 -37.41 19.78
N LYS A 2 -51.31 -36.91 20.97
CA LYS A 2 -50.89 -35.54 21.43
C LYS A 2 -49.45 -35.38 21.88
N LYS A 3 -48.67 -36.44 22.15
CA LYS A 3 -47.29 -36.39 22.62
C LYS A 3 -46.25 -36.32 21.47
N PHE A 4 -46.58 -36.70 20.25
CA PHE A 4 -45.68 -36.67 19.10
C PHE A 4 -45.59 -35.30 18.44
N ILE A 5 -46.59 -34.44 18.59
CA ILE A 5 -46.61 -33.10 17.96
C ILE A 5 -45.67 -32.13 18.67
N GLY A 6 -45.45 -32.29 20.03
CA GLY A 6 -44.57 -31.43 20.78
C GLY A 6 -43.06 -31.62 20.49
N VAL A 7 -42.67 -32.84 20.14
CA VAL A 7 -41.24 -33.14 19.86
C VAL A 7 -40.85 -32.64 18.47
N CYS A 8 -41.75 -32.67 17.47
CA CYS A 8 -41.50 -32.13 16.14
C CYS A 8 -41.42 -30.59 16.12
N MET A 9 -42.16 -29.90 16.97
CA MET A 9 -42.14 -28.44 17.05
C MET A 9 -40.84 -27.92 17.74
N LEU A 10 -40.34 -28.64 18.74
CA LEU A 10 -39.08 -28.30 19.39
C LEU A 10 -37.86 -28.55 18.49
N GLY A 11 -37.89 -29.56 17.63
CA GLY A 11 -36.86 -29.85 16.63
C GLY A 11 -36.82 -28.84 15.52
N LEU A 12 -37.93 -28.29 15.10
CA LEU A 12 -38.02 -27.26 14.03
C LEU A 12 -37.51 -25.88 14.54
N PHE A 13 -37.70 -25.59 15.84
CA PHE A 13 -37.19 -24.34 16.42
C PHE A 13 -35.66 -24.34 16.59
N PHE A 14 -35.05 -25.52 16.78
CA PHE A 14 -33.59 -25.64 16.90
C PHE A 14 -32.87 -25.61 15.54
N LEU A 15 -33.58 -25.91 14.42
CA LEU A 15 -33.02 -25.87 13.08
C LEU A 15 -32.93 -24.44 12.49
N LEU A 16 -33.67 -23.47 13.08
CA LEU A 16 -33.66 -22.06 12.66
C LEU A 16 -32.58 -21.22 13.33
N MET A 17 -31.79 -21.77 14.26
CA MET A 17 -30.63 -21.14 14.87
C MET A 17 -29.31 -21.40 14.12
N SER A 18 -29.37 -21.88 12.88
CA SER A 18 -28.20 -22.12 12.04
C SER A 18 -27.60 -20.82 11.56
N ALA A 19 -26.50 -20.45 12.22
CA ALA A 19 -25.35 -19.78 11.63
C ALA A 19 -25.64 -18.46 10.93
N VAL A 20 -25.84 -17.40 11.67
CA VAL A 20 -25.32 -16.11 11.27
C VAL A 20 -23.79 -16.22 11.34
N SER A 21 -23.18 -16.82 10.34
CA SER A 21 -21.75 -16.67 10.09
C SER A 21 -21.56 -15.20 9.75
N GLY A 22 -21.29 -14.38 10.75
CA GLY A 22 -20.89 -13.00 10.57
C GLY A 22 -19.66 -13.00 9.66
N TRP A 23 -19.85 -12.63 8.41
CA TRP A 23 -18.74 -12.44 7.48
C TRP A 23 -17.96 -11.23 7.96
N ALA A 24 -16.97 -11.48 8.81
CA ALA A 24 -15.99 -10.48 9.14
C ALA A 24 -15.18 -10.19 7.87
N GLY A 25 -15.35 -9.01 7.30
CA GLY A 25 -14.58 -8.55 6.15
C GLY A 25 -13.06 -8.62 6.41
N PRO A 26 -12.23 -8.52 5.39
CA PRO A 26 -10.78 -8.48 5.60
C PRO A 26 -10.40 -7.28 6.47
N ARG A 27 -9.46 -7.50 7.39
CA ARG A 27 -8.93 -6.47 8.29
C ARG A 27 -8.03 -5.52 7.53
N VAL A 28 -8.33 -4.24 7.61
CA VAL A 28 -7.66 -3.19 6.84
C VAL A 28 -7.25 -2.05 7.75
N ALA A 29 -6.06 -1.51 7.52
CA ALA A 29 -5.58 -0.30 8.16
C ALA A 29 -5.21 0.75 7.11
N VAL A 30 -5.55 2.01 7.37
CA VAL A 30 -5.22 3.15 6.50
C VAL A 30 -4.08 3.93 7.14
N MET A 31 -2.99 4.10 6.38
CA MET A 31 -1.84 4.93 6.77
C MET A 31 -2.09 6.39 6.39
N ASP A 32 -1.36 7.31 7.01
CA ASP A 32 -1.36 8.70 6.59
C ASP A 32 -0.96 8.84 5.12
N PHE A 33 -1.70 9.65 4.38
CA PHE A 33 -1.38 9.94 3.00
C PHE A 33 -0.26 10.97 2.92
N LYS A 34 0.57 10.84 1.90
CA LYS A 34 1.52 11.89 1.56
C LYS A 34 0.78 13.11 1.02
N ASN A 35 1.13 14.28 1.52
CA ASN A 35 0.75 15.51 0.86
C ASN A 35 1.82 15.89 -0.15
N GLN A 36 1.47 15.89 -1.44
CA GLN A 36 2.32 16.32 -2.54
C GLN A 36 1.96 17.73 -3.03
N THR A 37 1.03 18.38 -2.35
CA THR A 37 0.57 19.73 -2.68
C THR A 37 1.25 20.78 -1.81
N GLN A 38 1.11 22.05 -2.16
CA GLN A 38 1.62 23.18 -1.38
C GLN A 38 0.68 23.61 -0.25
N TYR A 39 -0.50 22.99 -0.12
CA TYR A 39 -1.55 23.36 0.83
C TYR A 39 -1.63 22.40 2.01
N GLY A 40 -2.08 22.91 3.16
CA GLY A 40 -2.54 22.09 4.30
C GLY A 40 -1.45 21.32 5.07
N GLY A 41 -0.19 21.37 4.65
CA GLY A 41 0.91 20.68 5.31
C GLY A 41 0.62 19.19 5.54
N TRP A 42 1.14 18.61 6.62
CA TRP A 42 0.95 17.19 6.98
C TRP A 42 -0.51 16.84 7.31
N ARG A 43 -1.30 17.80 7.81
CA ARG A 43 -2.70 17.59 8.19
C ARG A 43 -3.60 17.20 7.01
N LEU A 44 -3.26 17.64 5.81
CA LEU A 44 -4.04 17.33 4.62
C LEU A 44 -3.99 15.81 4.30
N GLY A 45 -2.80 15.20 4.40
CA GLY A 45 -2.66 13.77 4.19
C GLY A 45 -3.37 12.91 5.24
N SER A 46 -3.26 13.33 6.51
CA SER A 46 -3.96 12.71 7.63
C SER A 46 -5.48 12.80 7.46
N GLY A 47 -6.01 14.00 7.15
CA GLY A 47 -7.43 14.20 6.89
C GLY A 47 -7.96 13.39 5.70
N ALA A 48 -7.17 13.22 4.65
CA ALA A 48 -7.56 12.37 3.51
C ALA A 48 -7.66 10.88 3.93
N ALA A 49 -6.73 10.39 4.76
CA ALA A 49 -6.78 9.04 5.30
C ALA A 49 -8.01 8.82 6.20
N ASP A 50 -8.38 9.81 7.03
CA ASP A 50 -9.57 9.75 7.88
C ASP A 50 -10.87 9.73 7.06
N ILE A 51 -10.91 10.51 5.97
CA ILE A 51 -12.04 10.48 5.03
C ILE A 51 -12.16 9.08 4.41
N LEU A 52 -11.06 8.48 3.93
CA LEU A 52 -11.09 7.14 3.35
C LEU A 52 -11.53 6.09 4.37
N THR A 53 -10.99 6.13 5.58
CA THR A 53 -11.41 5.23 6.66
C THR A 53 -12.91 5.31 6.89
N THR A 54 -13.46 6.53 6.99
CA THR A 54 -14.89 6.76 7.17
C THR A 54 -15.72 6.21 6.00
N GLU A 55 -15.30 6.44 4.76
CA GLU A 55 -16.03 5.94 3.58
C GLU A 55 -15.95 4.40 3.49
N LEU A 56 -14.83 3.78 3.84
CA LEU A 56 -14.71 2.33 3.87
C LEU A 56 -15.55 1.68 4.98
N VAL A 57 -15.59 2.28 6.18
CA VAL A 57 -16.49 1.83 7.27
C VAL A 57 -17.95 1.84 6.81
N LYS A 58 -18.39 2.90 6.11
CA LYS A 58 -19.75 2.99 5.58
C LYS A 58 -20.10 1.90 4.57
N THR A 59 -19.11 1.35 3.86
CA THR A 59 -19.36 0.24 2.94
C THR A 59 -19.73 -1.06 3.65
N GLY A 60 -19.33 -1.23 4.90
CA GLY A 60 -19.52 -2.46 5.68
C GLY A 60 -18.73 -3.68 5.14
N LYS A 61 -17.88 -3.48 4.13
CA LYS A 61 -17.16 -4.55 3.45
C LYS A 61 -15.84 -4.92 4.12
N PHE A 62 -15.32 -4.05 5.00
CA PHE A 62 -14.00 -4.15 5.62
C PHE A 62 -14.09 -4.05 7.14
N ASP A 63 -13.24 -4.79 7.82
CA ASP A 63 -12.99 -4.64 9.26
C ASP A 63 -11.85 -3.64 9.44
N MET A 64 -12.17 -2.40 9.84
CA MET A 64 -11.23 -1.29 9.86
C MET A 64 -10.48 -1.20 11.18
N PHE A 65 -9.15 -1.08 11.11
CA PHE A 65 -8.27 -0.88 12.25
C PHE A 65 -7.95 0.60 12.47
N GLU A 66 -7.97 1.01 13.74
CA GLU A 66 -7.67 2.36 14.19
C GLU A 66 -6.21 2.76 13.88
N ARG A 67 -6.06 3.95 13.30
CA ARG A 67 -4.75 4.50 12.93
C ARG A 67 -3.83 4.79 14.12
N GLU A 68 -4.38 5.18 15.27
CA GLU A 68 -3.58 5.46 16.46
C GLU A 68 -2.82 4.24 16.94
N LYS A 69 -3.43 3.06 16.88
CA LYS A 69 -2.76 1.80 17.18
C LYS A 69 -1.62 1.49 16.21
N LEU A 70 -1.79 1.86 14.94
CA LEU A 70 -0.74 1.78 13.92
C LEU A 70 0.45 2.66 14.27
N ASN A 71 0.21 3.93 14.57
CA ASN A 71 1.25 4.90 14.87
C ASN A 71 2.06 4.51 16.11
N THR A 72 1.42 3.91 17.13
CA THR A 72 2.10 3.38 18.31
C THR A 72 3.08 2.27 17.92
N VAL A 73 2.63 1.28 17.14
CA VAL A 73 3.49 0.18 16.67
C VAL A 73 4.64 0.68 15.79
N ILE A 74 4.37 1.64 14.90
CA ILE A 74 5.40 2.23 14.03
C ILE A 74 6.47 2.94 14.85
N LYS A 75 6.08 3.71 15.88
CA LYS A 75 7.00 4.40 16.78
C LYS A 75 7.84 3.43 17.61
N GLU A 76 7.20 2.41 18.20
CA GLU A 76 7.89 1.40 19.01
C GLU A 76 8.91 0.58 18.22
N GLN A 77 8.63 0.31 16.94
CA GLN A 77 9.50 -0.47 16.08
C GLN A 77 10.53 0.39 15.31
N ASN A 78 10.62 1.70 15.57
CA ASN A 78 11.50 2.63 14.83
C ASN A 78 11.31 2.61 13.30
N LEU A 79 10.17 2.13 12.83
CA LEU A 79 9.86 1.95 11.40
C LEU A 79 9.53 3.27 10.69
N GLY A 80 9.39 4.35 11.44
CA GLY A 80 8.91 5.65 10.94
C GLY A 80 9.97 6.72 10.72
N ALA A 81 11.27 6.44 10.93
CA ALA A 81 12.32 7.45 10.86
C ALA A 81 12.45 8.12 9.47
N SER A 82 11.95 7.53 8.41
CA SER A 82 12.04 8.06 7.03
C SER A 82 10.77 8.76 6.52
N GLY A 83 9.67 8.76 7.28
CA GLY A 83 8.38 9.33 6.84
C GLY A 83 7.82 8.72 5.56
N ARG A 84 8.37 7.59 5.11
CA ARG A 84 8.00 6.89 3.88
C ARG A 84 7.59 5.46 4.19
N VAL A 85 6.31 5.17 4.11
CA VAL A 85 5.84 3.79 4.12
C VAL A 85 5.81 3.30 2.68
N ASP A 86 6.85 2.58 2.27
CA ASP A 86 6.87 1.83 1.02
C ASP A 86 6.09 0.50 1.18
N PRO A 87 5.81 -0.24 0.09
CA PRO A 87 5.06 -1.49 0.16
C PRO A 87 5.68 -2.56 1.06
N SER A 88 7.01 -2.59 1.21
CA SER A 88 7.68 -3.58 2.06
C SER A 88 7.55 -3.23 3.54
N SER A 89 7.66 -1.96 3.90
CA SER A 89 7.41 -1.44 5.24
C SER A 89 5.93 -1.62 5.63
N ALA A 90 5.00 -1.34 4.71
CA ALA A 90 3.58 -1.58 4.91
C ALA A 90 3.27 -3.06 5.21
N ALA A 91 3.89 -3.98 4.48
CA ALA A 91 3.73 -5.42 4.73
C ALA A 91 4.23 -5.83 6.12
N ARG A 92 5.37 -5.30 6.56
CA ARG A 92 5.93 -5.56 7.89
C ARG A 92 5.01 -5.06 9.00
N ILE A 93 4.55 -3.82 8.89
CA ILE A 93 3.60 -3.21 9.83
C ILE A 93 2.31 -4.03 9.90
N GLY A 94 1.75 -4.39 8.75
CA GLY A 94 0.52 -5.16 8.69
C GLY A 94 0.62 -6.54 9.34
N LYS A 95 1.75 -7.21 9.20
CA LYS A 95 2.02 -8.48 9.86
C LYS A 95 2.06 -8.34 11.39
N ILE A 96 2.69 -7.29 11.91
CA ILE A 96 2.79 -7.02 13.36
C ILE A 96 1.39 -6.75 13.94
N ILE A 97 0.57 -5.95 13.25
CA ILE A 97 -0.76 -5.56 13.72
C ILE A 97 -1.80 -6.65 13.48
N GLY A 98 -1.50 -7.60 12.59
CA GLY A 98 -2.42 -8.68 12.22
C GLY A 98 -3.54 -8.24 11.28
N VAL A 99 -3.33 -7.21 10.43
CA VAL A 99 -4.25 -6.84 9.35
C VAL A 99 -3.94 -7.59 8.06
N ASN A 100 -4.96 -7.75 7.22
CA ASN A 100 -4.81 -8.40 5.92
C ASN A 100 -4.24 -7.45 4.87
N PHE A 101 -4.66 -6.19 4.92
CA PHE A 101 -4.25 -5.16 3.98
C PHE A 101 -3.90 -3.86 4.69
N ILE A 102 -2.95 -3.13 4.10
CA ILE A 102 -2.63 -1.76 4.45
C ILE A 102 -2.91 -0.87 3.24
N ILE A 103 -3.61 0.24 3.47
CA ILE A 103 -3.84 1.26 2.46
C ILE A 103 -2.87 2.41 2.69
N THR A 104 -2.20 2.82 1.62
CA THR A 104 -1.34 3.99 1.55
C THR A 104 -1.81 4.90 0.42
N GLY A 105 -1.50 6.17 0.47
CA GLY A 105 -1.90 7.09 -0.59
C GLY A 105 -1.14 8.40 -0.59
N ALA A 106 -1.52 9.24 -1.55
CA ALA A 106 -1.03 10.61 -1.66
C ALA A 106 -2.18 11.54 -2.06
N VAL A 107 -2.21 12.74 -1.52
CA VAL A 107 -2.96 13.85 -2.07
C VAL A 107 -2.07 14.50 -3.12
N THR A 108 -2.44 14.38 -4.38
CA THR A 108 -1.65 14.86 -5.53
C THR A 108 -2.08 16.23 -5.98
N GLU A 109 -3.36 16.55 -5.81
CA GLU A 109 -3.91 17.88 -6.09
C GLU A 109 -4.85 18.32 -4.95
N TYR A 110 -4.73 19.57 -4.57
CA TYR A 110 -5.65 20.22 -3.64
C TYR A 110 -5.50 21.72 -3.77
N GLY A 111 -6.57 22.40 -4.15
CA GLY A 111 -6.48 23.84 -4.36
C GLY A 111 -7.70 24.47 -4.99
N GLN A 112 -7.52 25.72 -5.39
CA GLN A 112 -8.51 26.47 -6.15
C GLN A 112 -7.90 27.05 -7.42
N SER A 113 -8.70 27.12 -8.45
CA SER A 113 -8.45 27.87 -9.68
C SER A 113 -9.43 29.05 -9.76
N ARG A 114 -9.00 30.12 -10.39
CA ARG A 114 -9.82 31.30 -10.62
C ARG A 114 -9.79 31.67 -12.08
N SER A 115 -10.96 31.93 -12.61
CA SER A 115 -11.14 32.51 -13.93
C SER A 115 -12.28 33.50 -13.87
N GLY A 116 -12.20 34.58 -14.62
CA GLY A 116 -13.26 35.56 -14.64
C GLY A 116 -12.92 36.70 -15.59
N GLY A 117 -13.95 37.45 -15.94
CA GLY A 117 -13.85 38.68 -16.74
C GLY A 117 -15.04 39.57 -16.44
N GLY A 118 -14.94 40.83 -16.82
CA GLY A 118 -16.03 41.77 -16.59
C GLY A 118 -15.86 43.02 -17.41
N GLY A 119 -16.93 43.80 -17.47
CA GLY A 119 -17.00 45.11 -18.12
C GLY A 119 -18.23 45.86 -17.66
N GLY A 120 -18.26 47.21 -17.83
CA GLY A 120 -19.42 47.99 -17.46
C GLY A 120 -19.79 47.99 -15.96
N GLY A 121 -18.80 47.80 -15.08
CA GLY A 121 -19.02 47.75 -13.62
C GLY A 121 -19.47 46.39 -13.08
N VAL A 122 -19.66 45.37 -13.91
CA VAL A 122 -20.01 43.99 -13.50
C VAL A 122 -18.84 43.07 -13.79
N ASN A 123 -18.37 42.36 -12.77
CA ASN A 123 -17.35 41.33 -12.87
C ASN A 123 -17.93 39.97 -12.47
N VAL A 124 -17.79 38.99 -13.35
CA VAL A 124 -18.17 37.62 -13.08
C VAL A 124 -16.93 36.77 -12.89
N GLY A 125 -16.75 36.21 -11.72
CA GLY A 125 -15.65 35.30 -11.38
C GLY A 125 -16.15 33.89 -11.17
N LYS A 126 -15.42 32.92 -11.72
CA LYS A 126 -15.61 31.50 -11.43
C LYS A 126 -14.45 31.01 -10.58
N VAL A 127 -14.76 30.49 -9.41
CA VAL A 127 -13.77 29.84 -8.53
C VAL A 127 -14.02 28.35 -8.58
N GLY A 128 -13.03 27.60 -9.05
CA GLY A 128 -13.03 26.14 -9.07
C GLY A 128 -12.20 25.60 -7.91
N TYR A 129 -12.69 24.57 -7.24
CA TYR A 129 -11.96 23.77 -6.26
C TYR A 129 -11.68 22.41 -6.88
N HIS A 130 -10.47 21.89 -6.69
CA HIS A 130 -10.06 20.61 -7.23
C HIS A 130 -9.29 19.82 -6.18
N SER A 131 -9.47 18.51 -6.19
CA SER A 131 -8.71 17.58 -5.38
C SER A 131 -8.46 16.29 -6.16
N ALA A 132 -7.28 15.72 -6.00
CA ALA A 132 -6.95 14.41 -6.55
C ALA A 132 -6.17 13.60 -5.52
N VAL A 133 -6.42 12.29 -5.53
CA VAL A 133 -5.78 11.33 -4.62
C VAL A 133 -5.35 10.09 -5.39
N ASP A 134 -4.15 9.60 -5.07
CA ASP A 134 -3.65 8.29 -5.48
C ASP A 134 -3.72 7.35 -4.28
N ILE A 135 -4.36 6.20 -4.44
CA ILE A 135 -4.56 5.24 -3.35
C ILE A 135 -4.08 3.86 -3.79
N ARG A 136 -3.39 3.17 -2.89
CA ARG A 136 -2.88 1.82 -3.10
C ARG A 136 -3.20 0.95 -1.91
N MET A 137 -3.65 -0.28 -2.16
CA MET A 137 -3.83 -1.30 -1.13
C MET A 137 -2.77 -2.37 -1.29
N VAL A 138 -2.07 -2.66 -0.20
CA VAL A 138 -0.96 -3.61 -0.13
C VAL A 138 -1.37 -4.79 0.73
N ASN A 139 -1.17 -6.00 0.24
CA ASN A 139 -1.34 -7.21 1.04
C ASN A 139 -0.24 -7.27 2.11
N ALA A 140 -0.62 -7.29 3.39
CA ALA A 140 0.28 -7.24 4.52
C ALA A 140 1.18 -8.48 4.68
N THR A 141 0.82 -9.60 4.05
CA THR A 141 1.62 -10.83 4.10
C THR A 141 2.67 -10.88 2.99
N THR A 142 2.31 -10.42 1.79
CA THR A 142 3.13 -10.61 0.59
C THR A 142 3.83 -9.33 0.11
N GLY A 143 3.44 -8.15 0.62
CA GLY A 143 3.89 -6.85 0.13
C GLY A 143 3.37 -6.50 -1.28
N LYS A 144 2.48 -7.33 -1.85
CA LYS A 144 1.97 -7.12 -3.20
C LYS A 144 0.89 -6.03 -3.19
N ILE A 145 0.97 -5.09 -4.13
CA ILE A 145 -0.12 -4.15 -4.39
C ILE A 145 -1.26 -4.94 -5.04
N VAL A 146 -2.41 -4.96 -4.39
CA VAL A 146 -3.61 -5.68 -4.85
C VAL A 146 -4.66 -4.76 -5.45
N PHE A 147 -4.56 -3.47 -5.16
CA PHE A 147 -5.41 -2.43 -5.72
C PHE A 147 -4.61 -1.14 -5.84
N ALA A 148 -4.80 -0.40 -6.93
CA ALA A 148 -4.30 0.95 -7.11
C ALA A 148 -5.29 1.72 -7.98
N ASP A 149 -5.65 2.92 -7.54
CA ASP A 149 -6.54 3.79 -8.30
C ASP A 149 -6.23 5.27 -8.01
N THR A 150 -6.55 6.11 -8.97
CA THR A 150 -6.47 7.57 -8.87
C THR A 150 -7.85 8.15 -9.10
N ALA A 151 -8.27 9.06 -8.25
CA ALA A 151 -9.51 9.77 -8.47
C ALA A 151 -9.35 11.26 -8.22
N SER A 152 -10.08 12.02 -9.01
CA SER A 152 -10.18 13.47 -8.86
C SER A 152 -11.63 13.92 -8.82
N HIS A 153 -11.86 15.05 -8.19
CA HIS A 153 -13.12 15.77 -8.23
C HIS A 153 -12.90 17.26 -8.28
N SER A 154 -13.77 17.95 -8.99
CA SER A 154 -13.76 19.41 -9.08
C SER A 154 -15.17 19.95 -8.90
N LYS A 155 -15.27 21.04 -8.17
CA LYS A 155 -16.50 21.80 -7.94
C LYS A 155 -16.26 23.27 -8.19
N SER A 156 -17.14 23.93 -8.92
CA SER A 156 -16.99 25.36 -9.19
C SER A 156 -18.14 26.17 -8.60
N SER A 157 -17.83 27.38 -8.18
CA SER A 157 -18.78 28.37 -7.69
C SER A 157 -18.63 29.65 -8.53
N VAL A 158 -19.75 30.22 -8.95
CA VAL A 158 -19.77 31.49 -9.68
C VAL A 158 -20.00 32.61 -8.67
N LYS A 159 -19.20 33.66 -8.76
CA LYS A 159 -19.34 34.88 -7.95
C LYS A 159 -19.52 36.08 -8.89
N VAL A 160 -20.47 36.91 -8.54
CA VAL A 160 -20.74 38.16 -9.29
C VAL A 160 -20.39 39.32 -8.37
N LYS A 161 -19.59 40.26 -8.86
CA LYS A 161 -19.31 41.55 -8.22
C LYS A 161 -19.90 42.65 -9.07
N VAL A 162 -20.66 43.53 -8.46
CA VAL A 162 -21.25 44.71 -9.07
C VAL A 162 -20.62 45.94 -8.47
N PHE A 163 -20.01 46.81 -9.31
CA PHE A 163 -19.31 48.02 -8.83
C PHE A 163 -18.29 47.80 -7.72
N GLY A 164 -17.58 46.67 -7.74
CA GLY A 164 -16.59 46.30 -6.72
C GLY A 164 -17.18 45.71 -5.44
N PHE A 165 -18.48 45.68 -5.26
CA PHE A 165 -19.18 45.08 -4.13
C PHE A 165 -19.51 43.62 -4.44
N GLY A 166 -19.11 42.69 -3.58
CA GLY A 166 -19.38 41.24 -3.72
C GLY A 166 -18.42 40.39 -2.90
N GLY A 167 -18.77 39.10 -2.71
CA GLY A 167 -18.07 38.21 -1.80
C GLY A 167 -16.56 38.11 -1.98
N GLY A 168 -15.83 38.12 -0.87
CA GLY A 168 -14.37 38.01 -0.82
C GLY A 168 -13.80 36.77 -1.49
N GLU A 169 -12.52 36.82 -1.83
CA GLU A 169 -11.78 35.79 -2.59
C GLU A 169 -11.00 34.81 -1.68
N SER A 170 -11.42 34.64 -0.42
CA SER A 170 -10.75 33.71 0.50
C SER A 170 -10.90 32.26 0.05
N PHE A 171 -9.88 31.46 0.32
CA PHE A 171 -9.94 30.00 0.13
C PHE A 171 -11.05 29.39 0.98
N ASN A 172 -11.92 28.61 0.36
CA ASN A 172 -13.02 27.96 1.08
C ASN A 172 -12.63 26.50 1.36
N GLU A 173 -12.10 26.24 2.55
CA GLU A 173 -11.66 24.91 2.99
C GLU A 173 -12.81 23.90 2.97
N LYS A 174 -14.04 24.32 3.25
CA LYS A 174 -15.21 23.42 3.23
C LYS A 174 -15.44 22.85 1.83
N LEU A 175 -15.42 23.72 0.79
CA LEU A 175 -15.59 23.28 -0.60
C LEU A 175 -14.40 22.43 -1.08
N ALA A 176 -13.18 22.79 -0.70
CA ALA A 176 -12.00 22.02 -1.03
C ALA A 176 -12.00 20.63 -0.36
N THR A 177 -12.40 20.55 0.91
CA THR A 177 -12.57 19.27 1.63
C THR A 177 -13.70 18.43 1.05
N GLU A 178 -14.79 19.07 0.60
CA GLU A 178 -15.88 18.38 -0.08
C GLU A 178 -15.43 17.75 -1.41
N THR A 179 -14.61 18.47 -2.20
CA THR A 179 -14.03 17.90 -3.43
C THR A 179 -13.12 16.71 -3.14
N MET A 180 -12.33 16.77 -2.08
CA MET A 180 -11.50 15.64 -1.64
C MET A 180 -12.35 14.45 -1.22
N ARG A 181 -13.39 14.67 -0.43
CA ARG A 181 -14.31 13.60 -0.01
C ARG A 181 -14.94 12.90 -1.19
N GLU A 182 -15.40 13.65 -2.18
CA GLU A 182 -16.01 13.05 -3.39
C GLU A 182 -14.98 12.31 -4.26
N ALA A 183 -13.74 12.77 -4.33
CA ALA A 183 -12.66 12.03 -5.00
C ALA A 183 -12.40 10.70 -4.28
N ILE A 184 -12.21 10.73 -2.95
CA ILE A 184 -11.97 9.53 -2.13
C ILE A 184 -13.13 8.54 -2.20
N LYS A 185 -14.37 9.02 -2.18
CA LYS A 185 -15.58 8.21 -2.28
C LYS A 185 -15.64 7.41 -3.59
N LYS A 186 -15.19 7.99 -4.70
CA LYS A 186 -15.08 7.30 -5.99
C LYS A 186 -14.12 6.10 -5.92
N VAL A 187 -12.99 6.25 -5.20
CA VAL A 187 -12.04 5.14 -5.01
C VAL A 187 -12.59 4.10 -4.06
N ALA A 188 -13.15 4.53 -2.91
CA ALA A 188 -13.74 3.62 -1.92
C ALA A 188 -14.85 2.73 -2.52
N ALA A 189 -15.66 3.29 -3.41
CA ALA A 189 -16.73 2.55 -4.10
C ALA A 189 -16.21 1.43 -5.02
N LYS A 190 -14.99 1.56 -5.54
CA LYS A 190 -14.35 0.56 -6.39
C LYS A 190 -13.63 -0.52 -5.60
N MET A 191 -13.43 -0.33 -4.29
CA MET A 191 -12.79 -1.31 -3.44
C MET A 191 -13.75 -2.43 -3.09
N ASP A 192 -13.56 -3.60 -3.70
CA ASP A 192 -14.34 -4.80 -3.38
C ASP A 192 -13.41 -5.90 -2.85
N PRO A 193 -13.61 -6.35 -1.58
CA PRO A 193 -12.76 -7.38 -0.99
C PRO A 193 -12.86 -8.73 -1.70
N THR A 194 -13.91 -8.99 -2.46
CA THR A 194 -14.07 -10.24 -3.22
C THR A 194 -13.09 -10.34 -4.39
N GLU A 195 -12.64 -9.20 -4.92
CA GLU A 195 -11.62 -9.12 -5.97
C GLU A 195 -10.21 -9.27 -5.41
N PHE A 196 -10.01 -8.95 -4.13
CA PHE A 196 -8.73 -9.11 -3.43
C PHE A 196 -8.63 -10.53 -2.88
N LYS A 197 -8.20 -11.49 -3.68
CA LYS A 197 -7.99 -12.87 -3.21
C LYS A 197 -7.13 -12.85 -1.97
N THR A 198 -7.78 -12.96 -0.80
CA THR A 198 -7.13 -13.13 0.50
C THR A 198 -6.43 -14.48 0.50
N SER A 199 -5.21 -14.51 0.01
CA SER A 199 -4.31 -15.64 0.20
C SER A 199 -3.85 -15.64 1.65
N GLY A 200 -4.75 -15.85 2.62
CA GLY A 200 -4.41 -15.64 4.02
C GLY A 200 -5.37 -16.19 5.06
N ASN A 201 -6.23 -17.15 4.78
CA ASN A 201 -6.92 -17.88 5.84
C ASN A 201 -6.81 -19.39 5.62
N ARG A 202 -5.58 -19.89 5.58
CA ARG A 202 -5.33 -21.28 5.86
C ARG A 202 -4.84 -21.39 7.31
N LYS A 203 -5.70 -21.92 8.18
CA LYS A 203 -5.30 -22.63 9.39
C LYS A 203 -4.05 -23.45 9.05
N PRO A 204 -3.01 -23.54 9.92
CA PRO A 204 -1.83 -24.32 9.58
C PRO A 204 -2.23 -25.79 9.45
N ALA A 205 -2.56 -26.23 8.28
CA ALA A 205 -2.53 -27.63 7.93
C ALA A 205 -1.06 -27.96 7.66
N ALA A 206 -0.49 -28.77 8.56
CA ALA A 206 0.76 -29.43 8.33
C ALA A 206 0.63 -30.31 7.09
N THR A 207 0.97 -29.75 5.94
CA THR A 207 1.26 -30.51 4.71
C THR A 207 2.10 -29.62 3.81
N ALA A 208 3.25 -30.13 3.46
CA ALA A 208 4.29 -29.50 2.67
C ALA A 208 3.74 -28.83 1.40
N ALA A 209 3.59 -27.51 1.43
CA ALA A 209 3.38 -26.73 0.22
C ALA A 209 4.73 -26.55 -0.46
N LYS A 210 4.89 -27.22 -1.61
CA LYS A 210 5.97 -27.03 -2.55
C LYS A 210 6.03 -25.53 -2.89
N ALA A 211 7.02 -24.82 -2.36
CA ALA A 211 7.20 -23.39 -2.53
C ALA A 211 7.27 -23.06 -4.02
N ALA A 212 6.37 -22.22 -4.50
CA ALA A 212 6.50 -21.62 -5.81
C ALA A 212 7.81 -20.83 -5.84
N LYS A 213 8.74 -21.24 -6.70
CA LYS A 213 10.06 -20.65 -6.90
C LYS A 213 9.88 -19.15 -7.20
N PRO A 214 10.39 -18.23 -6.35
CA PRO A 214 10.24 -16.80 -6.61
C PRO A 214 10.97 -16.43 -7.90
N ALA A 215 10.22 -15.87 -8.84
CA ALA A 215 10.75 -15.41 -10.12
C ALA A 215 11.64 -14.17 -9.89
N GLY A 216 12.95 -14.39 -9.82
CA GLY A 216 13.95 -13.35 -9.71
C GLY A 216 15.26 -13.86 -9.08
N LYS A 217 16.39 -13.41 -9.61
CA LYS A 217 17.72 -13.71 -9.04
C LYS A 217 17.87 -12.99 -7.71
N ALA A 218 18.54 -13.63 -6.74
CA ALA A 218 18.94 -12.96 -5.52
C ALA A 218 19.93 -11.83 -5.84
N VAL A 219 19.77 -10.70 -5.20
CA VAL A 219 20.61 -9.51 -5.37
C VAL A 219 21.05 -8.97 -4.02
N VAL A 220 22.17 -8.25 -4.00
CA VAL A 220 22.63 -7.48 -2.86
C VAL A 220 21.64 -6.34 -2.63
N ALA A 221 21.03 -6.30 -1.45
CA ALA A 221 20.07 -5.29 -1.03
C ALA A 221 20.75 -4.17 -0.23
N ASP A 222 21.78 -4.52 0.55
CA ASP A 222 22.54 -3.56 1.33
C ASP A 222 23.99 -4.01 1.54
N VAL A 223 24.89 -3.04 1.80
CA VAL A 223 26.31 -3.25 2.05
C VAL A 223 26.72 -2.39 3.22
N ASP A 224 26.98 -3.01 4.37
CA ASP A 224 27.45 -2.33 5.59
C ASP A 224 28.80 -2.95 6.02
N GLY A 225 29.89 -2.24 5.70
CA GLY A 225 31.24 -2.68 5.99
C GLY A 225 31.53 -4.07 5.44
N ASN A 226 31.62 -5.06 6.32
CA ASN A 226 31.90 -6.46 5.98
C ASN A 226 30.65 -7.34 5.94
N THR A 227 29.46 -6.76 6.19
CA THR A 227 28.17 -7.44 6.18
C THR A 227 27.41 -7.11 4.91
N ILE A 228 26.90 -8.12 4.23
CA ILE A 228 26.13 -8.00 2.99
C ILE A 228 24.72 -8.57 3.21
N THR A 229 23.71 -7.77 2.97
CA THR A 229 22.31 -8.20 3.02
C THR A 229 21.82 -8.55 1.62
N LEU A 230 21.18 -9.70 1.49
CA LEU A 230 20.57 -10.19 0.25
C LEU A 230 19.06 -10.10 0.34
N ASN A 231 18.38 -9.78 -0.77
CA ASN A 231 16.91 -9.72 -0.86
C ASN A 231 16.24 -11.11 -0.98
N LYS A 232 16.93 -12.17 -0.63
CA LYS A 232 16.45 -13.56 -0.62
C LYS A 232 17.00 -14.30 0.58
N GLY A 233 16.21 -15.23 1.11
CA GLY A 233 16.58 -16.09 2.22
C GLY A 233 16.14 -17.53 1.97
N LYS A 234 15.42 -18.12 2.91
CA LYS A 234 14.89 -19.49 2.81
C LYS A 234 14.00 -19.68 1.59
N ASN A 235 13.30 -18.62 1.15
CA ASN A 235 12.50 -18.61 -0.07
C ASN A 235 13.30 -18.84 -1.37
N ALA A 236 14.63 -18.67 -1.35
CA ALA A 236 15.56 -19.00 -2.41
C ALA A 236 16.43 -20.22 -2.08
N SER A 237 16.04 -20.99 -1.07
CA SER A 237 16.75 -22.18 -0.58
C SER A 237 18.13 -21.87 0.02
N PHE A 238 18.36 -20.66 0.50
CA PHE A 238 19.58 -20.32 1.24
C PHE A 238 19.55 -20.95 2.65
N LYS A 239 20.75 -21.27 3.16
CA LYS A 239 20.96 -21.88 4.47
C LYS A 239 22.04 -21.13 5.24
N ASN A 240 21.92 -21.11 6.57
CA ASN A 240 22.99 -20.58 7.43
C ASN A 240 24.29 -21.35 7.18
N GLY A 241 25.40 -20.64 7.14
CA GLY A 241 26.72 -21.19 6.85
C GLY A 241 27.00 -21.41 5.36
N GLN A 242 26.03 -21.24 4.46
CA GLN A 242 26.21 -21.38 3.02
C GLN A 242 27.09 -20.26 2.47
N THR A 243 28.07 -20.62 1.61
CA THR A 243 28.85 -19.64 0.87
C THR A 243 28.22 -19.37 -0.49
N VAL A 244 27.97 -18.10 -0.81
CA VAL A 244 27.42 -17.66 -2.08
C VAL A 244 28.38 -16.74 -2.82
N THR A 245 28.39 -16.82 -4.16
CA THR A 245 29.23 -15.99 -5.02
C THR A 245 28.45 -14.80 -5.51
N ILE A 246 29.00 -13.60 -5.32
CA ILE A 246 28.42 -12.34 -5.78
C ILE A 246 29.10 -11.91 -7.08
N SER A 247 28.30 -11.53 -8.06
CA SER A 247 28.77 -11.14 -9.38
C SER A 247 28.05 -9.86 -9.84
N ARG A 248 28.77 -9.01 -10.55
CA ARG A 248 28.25 -7.78 -11.15
C ARG A 248 27.92 -7.97 -12.62
N LYS A 249 26.79 -7.47 -13.05
CA LYS A 249 26.42 -7.41 -14.45
C LYS A 249 27.38 -6.49 -15.19
N GLY A 250 28.05 -7.05 -16.19
CA GLY A 250 28.97 -6.34 -17.08
C GLY A 250 28.34 -6.06 -18.45
N LYS A 251 29.15 -6.19 -19.51
CA LYS A 251 28.74 -5.88 -20.89
C LYS A 251 27.57 -6.78 -21.35
N VAL A 252 26.55 -6.14 -21.88
CA VAL A 252 25.43 -6.79 -22.57
C VAL A 252 25.77 -6.88 -24.05
N ILE A 253 25.83 -8.11 -24.59
CA ILE A 253 26.05 -8.38 -26.00
C ILE A 253 24.67 -8.53 -26.65
N LYS A 254 24.40 -7.69 -27.63
CA LYS A 254 23.17 -7.72 -28.41
C LYS A 254 23.45 -8.14 -29.84
N ASP A 255 22.48 -8.77 -30.45
CA ASP A 255 22.47 -9.02 -31.88
C ASP A 255 22.39 -7.70 -32.65
N PRO A 256 23.32 -7.40 -33.53
CA PRO A 256 23.34 -6.13 -34.27
C PRO A 256 22.15 -5.98 -35.22
N SER A 257 21.56 -7.07 -35.69
CA SER A 257 20.47 -7.06 -36.68
C SER A 257 19.10 -6.94 -36.01
N THR A 258 18.91 -7.57 -34.83
CA THR A 258 17.60 -7.69 -34.16
C THR A 258 17.51 -6.88 -32.87
N GLY A 259 18.64 -6.39 -32.35
CA GLY A 259 18.74 -5.71 -31.04
C GLY A 259 18.52 -6.66 -29.85
N LYS A 260 18.23 -7.94 -30.08
CA LYS A 260 17.99 -8.92 -29.00
C LYS A 260 19.26 -9.18 -28.19
N VAL A 261 19.09 -9.34 -26.85
CA VAL A 261 20.21 -9.67 -25.97
C VAL A 261 20.64 -11.12 -26.20
N LEU A 262 21.86 -11.30 -26.72
CA LEU A 262 22.48 -12.63 -26.94
C LEU A 262 23.13 -13.14 -25.66
N LYS A 263 23.87 -12.29 -24.93
CA LYS A 263 24.62 -12.68 -23.75
C LYS A 263 24.85 -11.50 -22.83
N ILE A 264 24.82 -11.77 -21.53
CA ILE A 264 25.25 -10.82 -20.50
C ILE A 264 26.52 -11.38 -19.87
N LYS A 265 27.61 -10.63 -19.92
CA LYS A 265 28.83 -10.97 -19.19
C LYS A 265 28.68 -10.58 -17.72
N TYR A 266 29.18 -11.42 -16.83
CA TYR A 266 29.20 -11.15 -15.39
C TYR A 266 30.66 -11.21 -14.91
N LYS A 267 31.00 -10.30 -13.99
CA LYS A 267 32.29 -10.28 -13.32
C LYS A 267 32.06 -10.68 -11.86
N THR A 268 32.78 -11.68 -11.37
CA THR A 268 32.75 -12.04 -9.94
C THR A 268 33.32 -10.88 -9.11
N VAL A 269 32.60 -10.48 -8.08
CA VAL A 269 32.97 -9.43 -7.12
C VAL A 269 33.62 -10.05 -5.89
N GLY A 270 33.03 -11.14 -5.39
CA GLY A 270 33.56 -11.83 -4.22
C GLY A 270 32.62 -12.94 -3.75
N LYS A 271 32.90 -13.42 -2.54
CA LYS A 271 32.10 -14.45 -1.86
C LYS A 271 31.73 -13.98 -0.46
N ILE A 272 30.54 -14.37 -0.01
CA ILE A 272 30.09 -14.15 1.36
C ILE A 272 29.63 -15.49 1.95
N LYS A 273 29.79 -15.63 3.27
CA LYS A 273 29.24 -16.76 4.03
C LYS A 273 28.01 -16.25 4.77
N LEU A 274 26.85 -16.85 4.51
CA LEU A 274 25.58 -16.47 5.14
C LEU A 274 25.63 -16.81 6.63
N THR A 275 25.41 -15.80 7.46
CA THR A 275 25.42 -15.89 8.92
C THR A 275 24.00 -15.94 9.48
N GLU A 276 23.07 -15.28 8.80
CA GLU A 276 21.66 -15.26 9.16
C GLU A 276 20.80 -15.44 7.90
N VAL A 277 19.81 -16.34 7.97
CA VAL A 277 18.93 -16.62 6.84
C VAL A 277 17.48 -16.65 7.32
N GLU A 278 16.77 -15.59 7.00
CA GLU A 278 15.34 -15.43 7.26
C GLU A 278 14.51 -15.88 6.04
N GLU A 279 13.19 -15.79 6.12
CA GLU A 279 12.31 -16.23 5.05
C GLU A 279 12.52 -15.44 3.75
N ALA A 280 12.65 -14.11 3.84
CA ALA A 280 12.69 -13.20 2.70
C ALA A 280 14.05 -12.57 2.41
N TYR A 281 14.98 -12.59 3.35
CA TYR A 281 16.32 -12.03 3.24
C TYR A 281 17.37 -12.92 3.89
N SER A 282 18.63 -12.63 3.65
CA SER A 282 19.73 -13.24 4.37
C SER A 282 20.89 -12.24 4.50
N GLU A 283 21.64 -12.38 5.57
CA GLU A 283 22.86 -11.63 5.84
C GLU A 283 24.06 -12.55 5.81
N GLY A 284 25.17 -12.02 5.39
CA GLY A 284 26.40 -12.77 5.34
C GLY A 284 27.63 -11.90 5.43
N THR A 285 28.71 -12.49 5.93
CA THR A 285 30.00 -11.84 6.08
C THR A 285 30.86 -12.11 4.85
N VAL A 286 31.57 -11.08 4.38
CA VAL A 286 32.50 -11.18 3.26
C VAL A 286 33.63 -12.14 3.61
N THR A 287 33.83 -13.17 2.77
CA THR A 287 34.93 -14.12 2.89
C THR A 287 36.04 -13.87 1.87
N SER A 288 35.71 -13.27 0.73
CA SER A 288 36.69 -12.87 -0.28
C SER A 288 36.12 -11.81 -1.23
N GLY A 289 36.97 -10.98 -1.79
CA GLY A 289 36.60 -9.91 -2.71
C GLY A 289 36.36 -8.59 -2.01
N SER A 290 36.07 -7.54 -2.80
CA SER A 290 35.81 -6.19 -2.30
C SER A 290 35.00 -5.39 -3.32
N GLY A 291 34.49 -4.22 -2.87
CA GLY A 291 33.76 -3.30 -3.74
C GLY A 291 32.36 -3.80 -4.14
N PHE A 292 31.69 -4.54 -3.25
CA PHE A 292 30.29 -4.93 -3.39
C PHE A 292 29.39 -3.70 -3.52
N LYS A 293 28.32 -3.82 -4.28
CA LYS A 293 27.33 -2.74 -4.50
C LYS A 293 25.92 -3.30 -4.49
N ILE A 294 24.99 -2.48 -4.05
CA ILE A 294 23.55 -2.77 -4.16
C ILE A 294 23.22 -3.08 -5.63
N GLY A 295 22.48 -4.17 -5.86
CA GLY A 295 22.13 -4.66 -7.20
C GLY A 295 23.10 -5.68 -7.79
N ASP A 296 24.24 -5.99 -7.15
CA ASP A 296 25.05 -7.16 -7.51
C ASP A 296 24.22 -8.45 -7.33
N ILE A 297 24.44 -9.44 -8.17
CA ILE A 297 23.62 -10.65 -8.22
C ILE A 297 24.32 -11.87 -7.62
N ILE A 298 23.56 -12.79 -7.07
CA ILE A 298 24.04 -14.10 -6.61
C ILE A 298 24.00 -15.09 -7.78
N ARG A 299 25.09 -15.87 -7.91
CA ARG A 299 25.23 -16.92 -8.94
C ARG A 299 25.72 -18.22 -8.32
#